data_c25b8beeeeaae7c7135f02cc31454066
#
_entry.id   c25b8beeeeaae7c7135f02cc31454066
#
_cell.length_a   1.000
_cell.length_b   1.000
_cell.length_c   1.000
_cell.angle_alpha   90.00
_cell.angle_beta   90.00
_cell.angle_gamma   90.00
#
_symmetry.space_group_name_H-M   'P 1'
#
loop_
_entity.id
_entity.type
_entity.pdbx_description
1 polymer ?
#
loop_
_entity_poly.entity_id
_entity_poly.type
_entity_poly.pdbx_seq_one_letter_code
_entity_poly.pdbx_strand_id
1 'polypeptide(L)'
;VLDAYPFLAALNADESAQLLARSAWLLASKTINGAQGLEVSDFMRLSIAAQASLPILNLAPELYEGWDEIIVYPASFRIPRSRQDDDGVVHEYIEDAAGEAWEGGPLVLSWEDTQLSEGGFNVVIHEFAHKLDLRSGFADGMPSLAAHPDLKPKVWRQVLDDSLDRFI
;
A
#
# COMPACT_ATOMS: atom_id res chain seq x y z
N VAL A 1 5.03 9.00 -16.06
CA VAL A 1 4.90 8.48 -14.67
C VAL A 1 6.27 8.29 -14.07
N LEU A 2 7.19 7.55 -14.69
CA LEU A 2 8.52 7.30 -14.09
C LEU A 2 9.27 8.60 -13.75
N ASP A 3 9.20 9.62 -14.61
CA ASP A 3 9.83 10.92 -14.35
C ASP A 3 9.19 11.69 -13.19
N ALA A 4 7.94 11.38 -12.85
CA ALA A 4 7.23 12.01 -11.75
C ALA A 4 7.63 11.41 -10.37
N TYR A 5 8.21 10.22 -10.37
CA TYR A 5 8.59 9.49 -9.16
C TYR A 5 10.07 9.08 -9.25
N PRO A 6 11.01 9.92 -8.76
CA PRO A 6 12.46 9.69 -8.90
C PRO A 6 12.93 8.35 -8.33
N PHE A 7 12.27 7.81 -7.30
CA PHE A 7 12.61 6.50 -6.75
C PHE A 7 12.37 5.34 -7.72
N LEU A 8 11.45 5.49 -8.71
CA LEU A 8 11.26 4.52 -9.77
C LEU A 8 12.36 4.57 -10.83
N ALA A 9 13.03 5.70 -10.98
CA ALA A 9 14.14 5.87 -11.92
C ALA A 9 15.42 5.11 -11.50
N ALA A 10 15.50 4.66 -10.25
CA ALA A 10 16.62 3.85 -9.76
C ALA A 10 16.56 2.38 -10.21
N LEU A 11 15.44 1.93 -10.77
CA LEU A 11 15.26 0.56 -11.26
C LEU A 11 16.11 0.30 -12.52
N ASN A 12 16.75 -0.86 -12.58
CA ASN A 12 17.42 -1.31 -13.79
C ASN A 12 16.40 -1.73 -14.89
N ALA A 13 16.88 -2.14 -16.07
CA ALA A 13 16.02 -2.45 -17.21
C ALA A 13 15.08 -3.64 -16.95
N ASP A 14 15.57 -4.69 -16.27
CA ASP A 14 14.77 -5.89 -15.95
C ASP A 14 13.72 -5.57 -14.89
N GLU A 15 14.09 -4.83 -13.85
CA GLU A 15 13.18 -4.35 -12.81
C GLU A 15 12.10 -3.43 -13.39
N SER A 16 12.47 -2.54 -14.31
CA SER A 16 11.53 -1.67 -15.00
C SER A 16 10.53 -2.46 -15.85
N ALA A 17 11.01 -3.50 -16.55
CA ALA A 17 10.13 -4.39 -17.31
C ALA A 17 9.17 -5.16 -16.40
N GLN A 18 9.66 -5.64 -15.25
CA GLN A 18 8.81 -6.29 -14.24
C GLN A 18 7.78 -5.33 -13.65
N LEU A 19 8.18 -4.10 -13.32
CA LEU A 19 7.29 -3.07 -12.82
C LEU A 19 6.15 -2.82 -13.81
N LEU A 20 6.45 -2.67 -15.10
CA LEU A 20 5.43 -2.49 -16.14
C LEU A 20 4.48 -3.67 -16.23
N ALA A 21 5.00 -4.91 -16.17
CA ALA A 21 4.17 -6.11 -16.18
C ALA A 21 3.25 -6.20 -14.96
N ARG A 22 3.76 -5.89 -13.75
CA ARG A 22 2.97 -5.87 -12.51
C ARG A 22 1.92 -4.76 -12.54
N SER A 23 2.27 -3.57 -13.05
CA SER A 23 1.33 -2.45 -13.19
C SER A 23 0.20 -2.79 -14.16
N ALA A 24 0.51 -3.40 -15.30
CA ALA A 24 -0.50 -3.84 -16.27
C ALA A 24 -1.44 -4.90 -15.67
N TRP A 25 -0.90 -5.87 -14.93
CA TRP A 25 -1.69 -6.85 -14.21
C TRP A 25 -2.63 -6.20 -13.18
N LEU A 26 -2.12 -5.26 -12.38
CA LEU A 26 -2.91 -4.56 -11.37
C LEU A 26 -4.06 -3.77 -12.02
N LEU A 27 -3.79 -3.04 -13.10
CA LEU A 27 -4.82 -2.30 -13.83
C LEU A 27 -5.87 -3.19 -14.48
N ALA A 28 -5.52 -4.43 -14.84
CA ALA A 28 -6.46 -5.41 -15.38
C ALA A 28 -7.27 -6.13 -14.29
N SER A 29 -6.72 -6.24 -13.07
CA SER A 29 -7.32 -7.00 -11.97
C SER A 29 -8.08 -6.13 -10.96
N LYS A 30 -7.86 -4.81 -10.94
CA LYS A 30 -8.48 -3.87 -9.98
C LYS A 30 -9.28 -2.80 -10.70
N THR A 31 -10.41 -2.42 -10.10
CA THR A 31 -11.13 -1.20 -10.48
C THR A 31 -10.62 -0.01 -9.68
N ILE A 32 -10.40 1.12 -10.34
CA ILE A 32 -9.98 2.36 -9.68
C ILE A 32 -11.06 3.40 -9.90
N ASN A 33 -11.76 3.75 -8.84
CA ASN A 33 -12.90 4.65 -8.84
C ASN A 33 -12.61 5.93 -8.05
N GLY A 34 -13.10 7.07 -8.54
CA GLY A 34 -13.01 8.33 -7.82
C GLY A 34 -14.19 8.51 -6.87
N ALA A 35 -13.92 9.04 -5.68
CA ALA A 35 -14.91 9.49 -4.72
C ALA A 35 -15.13 11.00 -4.82
N GLN A 36 -16.22 11.51 -4.26
CA GLN A 36 -16.54 12.94 -4.19
C GLN A 36 -16.51 13.66 -5.54
N GLY A 37 -16.85 12.97 -6.63
CA GLY A 37 -16.87 13.56 -7.98
C GLY A 37 -15.49 13.63 -8.66
N LEU A 38 -14.46 13.02 -8.09
CA LEU A 38 -13.15 12.93 -8.72
C LEU A 38 -13.22 12.03 -9.97
N GLU A 39 -12.86 12.57 -11.12
CA GLU A 39 -12.65 11.80 -12.35
C GLU A 39 -11.22 11.24 -12.37
N VAL A 40 -11.09 9.92 -12.27
CA VAL A 40 -9.78 9.27 -12.25
C VAL A 40 -9.19 9.24 -13.68
N SER A 41 -8.15 10.02 -13.91
CA SER A 41 -7.44 10.08 -15.17
C SER A 41 -6.52 8.86 -15.39
N ASP A 42 -6.10 8.64 -16.65
CA ASP A 42 -5.11 7.60 -16.97
C ASP A 42 -3.77 7.82 -16.26
N PHE A 43 -3.37 9.08 -16.07
CA PHE A 43 -2.16 9.39 -15.29
C PHE A 43 -2.29 8.95 -13.85
N MET A 44 -3.43 9.17 -13.21
CA MET A 44 -3.70 8.72 -11.84
C MET A 44 -3.66 7.19 -11.74
N ARG A 45 -4.32 6.49 -12.67
CA ARG A 45 -4.32 5.03 -12.74
C ARG A 45 -2.91 4.45 -12.87
N LEU A 46 -2.13 4.99 -13.80
CA LEU A 46 -0.76 4.56 -14.04
C LEU A 46 0.16 4.89 -12.86
N SER A 47 -0.02 6.04 -12.22
CA SER A 47 0.76 6.46 -11.06
C SER A 47 0.54 5.54 -9.85
N ILE A 48 -0.73 5.24 -9.55
CA ILE A 48 -1.08 4.30 -8.47
C ILE A 48 -0.54 2.91 -8.79
N ALA A 49 -0.76 2.41 -10.01
CA ALA A 49 -0.32 1.07 -10.40
C ALA A 49 1.20 0.90 -10.33
N ALA A 50 1.97 1.89 -10.77
CA ALA A 50 3.42 1.84 -10.73
C ALA A 50 3.96 1.78 -9.29
N GLN A 51 3.45 2.63 -8.41
CA GLN A 51 3.85 2.66 -7.00
C GLN A 51 3.41 1.39 -6.25
N ALA A 52 2.17 0.95 -6.46
CA ALA A 52 1.60 -0.26 -5.87
C ALA A 52 2.32 -1.56 -6.29
N SER A 53 2.98 -1.54 -7.44
CA SER A 53 3.70 -2.70 -7.96
C SER A 53 5.09 -2.91 -7.35
N LEU A 54 5.66 -1.88 -6.71
CA LEU A 54 6.98 -1.97 -6.08
C LEU A 54 7.05 -3.03 -4.97
N PRO A 55 6.11 -3.08 -4.00
CA PRO A 55 6.15 -4.09 -2.93
C PRO A 55 6.11 -5.52 -3.45
N ILE A 56 5.53 -5.75 -4.63
CA ILE A 56 5.44 -7.08 -5.25
C ILE A 56 6.36 -7.24 -6.47
N LEU A 57 7.35 -6.37 -6.66
CA LEU A 57 8.21 -6.39 -7.84
C LEU A 57 8.80 -7.78 -8.10
N ASN A 58 9.36 -8.40 -7.06
CA ASN A 58 9.97 -9.72 -7.09
C ASN A 58 9.07 -10.82 -6.47
N LEU A 59 7.78 -10.54 -6.27
CA LEU A 59 6.82 -11.45 -5.68
C LEU A 59 5.74 -11.83 -6.70
N ALA A 60 4.93 -12.83 -6.36
CA ALA A 60 3.79 -13.25 -7.16
C ALA A 60 2.66 -12.21 -7.09
N PRO A 61 2.09 -11.75 -8.23
CA PRO A 61 1.03 -10.75 -8.23
C PRO A 61 -0.25 -11.22 -7.55
N GLU A 62 -0.46 -12.54 -7.44
CA GLU A 62 -1.56 -13.19 -6.73
C GLU A 62 -1.59 -12.85 -5.23
N LEU A 63 -0.51 -12.27 -4.69
CA LEU A 63 -0.51 -11.72 -3.34
C LEU A 63 -1.48 -10.55 -3.16
N TYR A 64 -1.92 -9.91 -4.24
CA TYR A 64 -2.96 -8.89 -4.22
C TYR A 64 -4.35 -9.42 -4.59
N GLU A 65 -4.56 -10.73 -4.67
CA GLU A 65 -5.89 -11.32 -4.85
C GLU A 65 -6.72 -11.25 -3.55
N GLY A 66 -8.04 -11.41 -3.70
CA GLY A 66 -9.00 -11.42 -2.58
C GLY A 66 -9.67 -10.07 -2.31
N TRP A 67 -9.39 -9.05 -3.12
CA TRP A 67 -10.05 -7.75 -3.12
C TRP A 67 -9.94 -7.12 -4.52
N ASP A 68 -10.83 -6.17 -4.89
CA ASP A 68 -10.97 -5.73 -6.28
C ASP A 68 -10.97 -4.22 -6.47
N GLU A 69 -11.15 -3.41 -5.42
CA GLU A 69 -11.44 -2.00 -5.58
C GLU A 69 -10.42 -1.08 -4.91
N ILE A 70 -10.04 -0.04 -5.64
CA ILE A 70 -9.28 1.11 -5.15
C ILE A 70 -10.17 2.34 -5.29
N ILE A 71 -10.41 3.04 -4.19
CA ILE A 71 -11.20 4.25 -4.13
C ILE A 71 -10.26 5.44 -3.95
N VAL A 72 -10.34 6.43 -4.83
CA VAL A 72 -9.46 7.61 -4.79
C VAL A 72 -10.27 8.85 -4.42
N TYR A 73 -9.94 9.45 -3.30
CA TYR A 73 -10.45 10.76 -2.88
C TYR A 73 -9.57 11.87 -3.44
N PRO A 74 -10.11 13.08 -3.68
CA PRO A 74 -9.31 14.21 -4.18
C PRO A 74 -8.22 14.65 -3.18
N ALA A 75 -8.51 14.60 -1.88
CA ALA A 75 -7.61 14.97 -0.77
C ALA A 75 -7.83 14.04 0.43
N SER A 76 -7.09 14.27 1.52
CA SER A 76 -7.25 13.54 2.79
C SER A 76 -8.71 13.48 3.22
N PHE A 77 -9.12 12.39 3.82
CA PHE A 77 -10.49 12.11 4.20
C PHE A 77 -10.59 11.76 5.68
N ARG A 78 -11.79 11.91 6.23
CA ARG A 78 -12.05 11.73 7.67
C ARG A 78 -12.57 10.33 7.94
N ILE A 79 -11.91 9.64 8.86
CA ILE A 79 -12.31 8.30 9.32
C ILE A 79 -12.74 8.38 10.79
N PRO A 80 -13.95 7.96 11.13
CA PRO A 80 -14.31 7.75 12.53
C PRO A 80 -13.53 6.55 13.09
N ARG A 81 -12.83 6.76 14.19
CA ARG A 81 -12.09 5.73 14.92
C ARG A 81 -12.67 5.56 16.31
N SER A 82 -12.59 4.35 16.82
CA SER A 82 -12.84 4.08 18.22
C SER A 82 -11.67 3.31 18.82
N ARG A 83 -11.25 3.72 20.01
CA ARG A 83 -10.21 3.03 20.77
C ARG A 83 -10.70 2.79 22.19
N GLN A 84 -10.60 1.55 22.66
CA GLN A 84 -10.82 1.23 24.06
C GLN A 84 -9.49 1.34 24.82
N ASP A 85 -9.49 2.05 25.95
CA ASP A 85 -8.34 2.14 26.83
C ASP A 85 -8.28 0.94 27.79
N ASP A 86 -7.22 0.88 28.63
CA ASP A 86 -6.98 -0.21 29.58
C ASP A 86 -8.05 -0.26 30.67
N ASP A 87 -8.79 0.82 30.91
CA ASP A 87 -9.90 0.92 31.87
C ASP A 87 -11.24 0.50 31.24
N GLY A 88 -11.25 0.14 29.94
CA GLY A 88 -12.42 -0.30 29.21
C GLY A 88 -13.30 0.85 28.65
N VAL A 89 -12.85 2.10 28.74
CA VAL A 89 -13.57 3.25 28.20
C VAL A 89 -13.32 3.35 26.69
N VAL A 90 -14.42 3.49 25.92
CA VAL A 90 -14.34 3.68 24.47
C VAL A 90 -14.23 5.16 24.14
N HIS A 91 -13.15 5.53 23.46
CA HIS A 91 -12.90 6.87 22.94
C HIS A 91 -13.20 6.89 21.45
N GLU A 92 -14.17 7.72 21.05
CA GLU A 92 -14.45 7.97 19.62
C GLU A 92 -13.76 9.27 19.21
N TYR A 93 -13.04 9.22 18.07
CA TYR A 93 -12.38 10.38 17.49
C TYR A 93 -12.42 10.31 15.96
N ILE A 94 -12.16 11.44 15.33
CA ILE A 94 -12.06 11.53 13.88
C ILE A 94 -10.58 11.68 13.54
N GLU A 95 -10.08 10.84 12.68
CA GLU A 95 -8.72 10.85 12.15
C GLU A 95 -8.74 11.34 10.71
N ASP A 96 -7.84 12.26 10.37
CA ASP A 96 -7.59 12.63 8.98
C ASP A 96 -6.61 11.59 8.39
N ALA A 97 -7.03 10.88 7.33
CA ALA A 97 -6.28 9.81 6.71
C ALA A 97 -5.92 10.14 5.27
N ALA A 98 -4.69 9.81 4.88
CA ALA A 98 -4.20 9.85 3.52
C ALA A 98 -4.50 8.56 2.75
N GLY A 99 -4.69 7.45 3.46
CA GLY A 99 -5.04 6.13 2.92
C GLY A 99 -5.67 5.23 3.97
N GLU A 100 -6.26 4.15 3.54
CA GLU A 100 -6.78 3.08 4.40
C GLU A 100 -6.93 1.77 3.62
N ALA A 101 -6.38 0.69 4.15
CA ALA A 101 -6.51 -0.66 3.60
C ALA A 101 -7.47 -1.49 4.47
N TRP A 102 -8.57 -1.98 3.88
CA TRP A 102 -9.55 -2.82 4.58
C TRP A 102 -9.31 -4.30 4.28
N GLU A 103 -9.38 -5.13 5.30
CA GLU A 103 -9.31 -6.59 5.13
C GLU A 103 -10.43 -7.07 4.19
N GLY A 104 -10.06 -7.77 3.10
CA GLY A 104 -11.02 -8.24 2.08
C GLY A 104 -11.86 -7.17 1.40
N GLY A 105 -11.70 -5.89 1.78
CA GLY A 105 -12.43 -4.74 1.27
C GLY A 105 -11.61 -3.85 0.34
N PRO A 106 -12.09 -2.63 0.03
CA PRO A 106 -11.39 -1.69 -0.82
C PRO A 106 -10.08 -1.20 -0.18
N LEU A 107 -9.24 -0.62 -1.02
CA LEU A 107 -8.13 0.22 -0.63
C LEU A 107 -8.49 1.67 -0.95
N VAL A 108 -8.36 2.57 0.01
CA VAL A 108 -8.72 3.98 -0.14
C VAL A 108 -7.46 4.83 -0.15
N LEU A 109 -7.38 5.81 -1.06
CA LEU A 109 -6.23 6.72 -1.22
C LEU A 109 -6.68 8.16 -1.37
N SER A 110 -5.92 9.09 -0.84
CA SER A 110 -5.97 10.49 -1.18
C SER A 110 -5.08 10.76 -2.40
N TRP A 111 -5.64 11.36 -3.45
CA TRP A 111 -4.84 11.70 -4.63
C TRP A 111 -3.76 12.74 -4.33
N GLU A 112 -4.08 13.75 -3.53
CA GLU A 112 -3.13 14.77 -3.10
C GLU A 112 -1.91 14.13 -2.43
N ASP A 113 -2.13 13.23 -1.48
CA ASP A 113 -1.05 12.54 -0.74
C ASP A 113 -0.32 11.49 -1.60
N THR A 114 -1.01 10.92 -2.60
CA THR A 114 -0.40 9.98 -3.57
C THR A 114 0.70 10.63 -4.40
N GLN A 115 0.64 11.94 -4.61
CA GLN A 115 1.64 12.70 -5.35
C GLN A 115 2.84 13.10 -4.48
N LEU A 116 2.68 13.07 -3.16
CA LEU A 116 3.72 13.41 -2.20
C LEU A 116 4.59 12.18 -1.93
N SER A 117 5.88 12.31 -2.11
CA SER A 117 6.88 11.30 -1.72
C SER A 117 8.03 11.96 -0.96
N GLU A 118 7.71 13.00 -0.21
CA GLU A 118 8.67 13.75 0.59
C GLU A 118 8.86 13.09 1.97
N GLY A 119 10.06 13.19 2.52
CA GLY A 119 10.36 12.70 3.86
C GLY A 119 10.34 11.18 4.02
N GLY A 120 10.42 10.41 2.92
CA GLY A 120 10.45 8.94 2.98
C GLY A 120 9.07 8.28 3.17
N PHE A 121 7.98 9.05 3.21
CA PHE A 121 6.62 8.50 3.27
C PHE A 121 6.00 8.44 1.87
N ASN A 122 5.37 7.30 1.56
CA ASN A 122 4.60 7.09 0.34
C ASN A 122 3.32 6.33 0.67
N VAL A 123 2.18 7.02 0.58
CA VAL A 123 0.88 6.47 0.98
C VAL A 123 0.49 5.24 0.16
N VAL A 124 0.77 5.21 -1.14
CA VAL A 124 0.42 4.06 -2.00
C VAL A 124 1.17 2.81 -1.54
N ILE A 125 2.50 2.91 -1.39
CA ILE A 125 3.34 1.80 -0.93
C ILE A 125 2.90 1.35 0.47
N HIS A 126 2.59 2.29 1.36
CA HIS A 126 2.13 2.03 2.73
C HIS A 126 0.84 1.20 2.74
N GLU A 127 -0.20 1.66 2.03
CA GLU A 127 -1.49 0.97 2.01
C GLU A 127 -1.43 -0.39 1.30
N PHE A 128 -0.61 -0.50 0.25
CA PHE A 128 -0.40 -1.78 -0.41
C PHE A 128 0.44 -2.76 0.43
N ALA A 129 1.35 -2.27 1.28
CA ALA A 129 2.02 -3.10 2.28
C ALA A 129 1.03 -3.65 3.31
N HIS A 130 0.05 -2.84 3.76
CA HIS A 130 -1.04 -3.33 4.61
C HIS A 130 -1.86 -4.43 3.92
N LYS A 131 -2.13 -4.33 2.61
CA LYS A 131 -2.80 -5.41 1.87
C LYS A 131 -2.02 -6.72 1.88
N LEU A 132 -0.71 -6.69 1.86
CA LEU A 132 0.13 -7.88 1.98
C LEU A 132 0.08 -8.46 3.41
N ASP A 133 0.16 -7.60 4.40
CA ASP A 133 0.16 -7.97 5.81
C ASP A 133 -1.19 -8.57 6.24
N LEU A 134 -2.30 -7.93 5.86
CA LEU A 134 -3.67 -8.38 6.13
C LEU A 134 -4.02 -9.77 5.54
N ARG A 135 -3.22 -10.31 4.61
CA ARG A 135 -3.40 -11.70 4.14
C ARG A 135 -3.23 -12.76 5.22
N SER A 136 -2.50 -12.45 6.28
CA SER A 136 -2.37 -13.31 7.46
C SER A 136 -3.48 -13.10 8.50
N GLY A 137 -4.40 -12.17 8.25
CA GLY A 137 -5.55 -11.83 9.10
C GLY A 137 -5.32 -10.61 10.01
N PHE A 138 -4.08 -10.18 10.20
CA PHE A 138 -3.74 -9.03 11.05
C PHE A 138 -2.66 -8.18 10.39
N ALA A 139 -2.79 -6.86 10.49
CA ALA A 139 -1.75 -5.92 10.08
C ALA A 139 -0.77 -5.71 11.25
N ASP A 140 0.09 -6.69 11.51
CA ASP A 140 1.05 -6.71 12.63
C ASP A 140 2.52 -6.69 12.19
N GLY A 141 2.77 -6.44 10.88
CA GLY A 141 4.09 -6.45 10.28
C GLY A 141 4.66 -7.85 10.05
N MET A 142 3.83 -8.89 10.18
CA MET A 142 4.22 -10.28 9.96
C MET A 142 3.45 -10.90 8.78
N PRO A 143 3.90 -10.68 7.54
CA PRO A 143 3.25 -11.28 6.38
C PRO A 143 3.36 -12.81 6.43
N SER A 144 2.48 -13.49 5.67
CA SER A 144 2.54 -14.95 5.59
C SER A 144 3.88 -15.42 5.02
N LEU A 145 4.65 -16.15 5.83
CA LEU A 145 5.94 -16.75 5.44
C LEU A 145 5.78 -18.17 4.88
N ALA A 146 4.57 -18.60 4.57
CA ALA A 146 4.30 -19.98 4.11
C ALA A 146 5.07 -20.37 2.83
N ALA A 147 5.32 -19.42 1.94
CA ALA A 147 6.13 -19.62 0.72
C ALA A 147 7.64 -19.61 0.99
N HIS A 148 8.08 -19.28 2.20
CA HIS A 148 9.48 -19.13 2.58
C HIS A 148 9.79 -19.93 3.87
N PRO A 149 9.77 -21.27 3.84
CA PRO A 149 9.87 -22.11 5.05
C PRO A 149 11.20 -21.97 5.81
N ASP A 150 12.25 -21.50 5.13
CA ASP A 150 13.55 -21.22 5.73
C ASP A 150 13.61 -19.88 6.48
N LEU A 151 12.67 -18.98 6.21
CA LEU A 151 12.56 -17.69 6.88
C LEU A 151 11.71 -17.83 8.14
N LYS A 152 12.36 -17.74 9.29
CA LYS A 152 11.67 -17.82 10.59
C LYS A 152 11.09 -16.45 11.00
N PRO A 153 9.92 -16.40 11.65
CA PRO A 153 9.31 -15.15 12.12
C PRO A 153 10.25 -14.28 12.94
N LYS A 154 11.07 -14.89 13.80
CA LYS A 154 12.07 -14.17 14.60
C LYS A 154 13.13 -13.49 13.74
N VAL A 155 13.56 -14.16 12.66
CA VAL A 155 14.57 -13.59 11.73
C VAL A 155 13.96 -12.43 10.94
N TRP A 156 12.72 -12.59 10.46
CA TRP A 156 11.99 -11.53 9.79
C TRP A 156 11.90 -10.26 10.67
N ARG A 157 11.42 -10.43 11.92
CA ARG A 157 11.27 -9.31 12.87
C ARG A 157 12.61 -8.64 13.16
N GLN A 158 13.67 -9.41 13.38
CA GLN A 158 15.00 -8.86 13.61
C GLN A 158 15.51 -8.04 12.41
N VAL A 159 15.33 -8.55 11.17
CA VAL A 159 15.74 -7.82 9.97
C VAL A 159 14.93 -6.53 9.80
N LEU A 160 13.64 -6.55 10.11
CA LEU A 160 12.78 -5.37 10.07
C LEU A 160 13.22 -4.31 11.08
N ASP A 161 13.45 -4.72 12.34
CA ASP A 161 13.93 -3.85 13.42
C ASP A 161 15.30 -3.24 13.08
N ASP A 162 16.26 -4.07 12.65
CA ASP A 162 17.61 -3.64 12.24
C ASP A 162 17.58 -2.67 11.03
N SER A 163 16.57 -2.84 10.15
CA SER A 163 16.39 -1.96 8.98
C SER A 163 15.79 -0.62 9.39
N LEU A 164 14.83 -0.63 10.28
CA LEU A 164 14.23 0.58 10.85
C LEU A 164 15.28 1.42 11.59
N ASP A 165 16.11 0.79 12.43
CA ASP A 165 17.17 1.46 13.19
C ASP A 165 18.24 2.13 12.29
N ARG A 166 18.40 1.64 11.06
CA ARG A 166 19.32 2.26 10.06
C ARG A 166 18.64 3.37 9.28
N PHE A 167 17.33 3.39 9.24
CA PHE A 167 16.56 4.37 8.48
C PHE A 167 16.31 5.66 9.29
N ILE A 168 16.22 5.55 10.61
CA ILE A 168 16.07 6.67 11.55
C ILE A 168 17.42 7.31 11.85
#